data_d1e47834ea91d002aa3f4a4f3806c52b
#
_entry.id   d1e47834ea91d002aa3f4a4f3806c52b
#
_cell.length_a   1.000
_cell.length_b   1.000
_cell.length_c   1.000
_cell.angle_alpha   90.00
_cell.angle_beta   90.00
_cell.angle_gamma   90.00
#
_symmetry.space_group_name_H-M   'P 1'
#
loop_
_entity.id
_entity.type
_entity.pdbx_description
1 polymer ?
#
loop_
_entity_poly.entity_id
_entity_poly.type
_entity_poly.pdbx_seq_one_letter_code
_entity_poly.pdbx_strand_id
1 'polypeptide(L)'
;VNLRGLVRTLVFVVAGFSFLAASVVTIAYFYLQSSRQGLDGTIRVSGLRDPVTVVMDSFAIPHLYAVSERDLFFAQGFIHASERLWQMEMFRRVSQGRLAELFGERALGADRLLRTLNLEGAAEKSLGALGEEARGILEAYAAGVNARIRSWKGPLPPEFIILGIKPEPWEPLSSVAIGKVMAFNLSAWRTELARFHAHTILPAEKAAYLPPAYPSWGATMLRDSVPIPFERTESIGLAPEAAALAMDPVSDPAARLQWRRTYQLLERL
;
A
#
# COMPACT_ATOMS: atom_id res chain seq x y z
N VAL A 1 23.44 -48.49 35.26
CA VAL A 1 22.59 -47.33 34.93
C VAL A 1 21.16 -47.83 34.80
N ASN A 2 20.24 -47.30 35.62
CA ASN A 2 18.85 -47.76 35.61
C ASN A 2 18.10 -47.18 34.40
N LEU A 3 18.15 -47.91 33.27
CA LEU A 3 17.57 -47.48 31.97
C LEU A 3 16.08 -47.11 32.10
N ARG A 4 15.32 -47.83 32.94
CA ARG A 4 13.90 -47.54 33.21
C ARG A 4 13.70 -46.18 33.90
N GLY A 5 14.59 -45.84 34.84
CA GLY A 5 14.58 -44.52 35.49
C GLY A 5 14.87 -43.39 34.51
N LEU A 6 15.88 -43.56 33.65
CA LEU A 6 16.26 -42.57 32.62
C LEU A 6 15.12 -42.33 31.62
N VAL A 7 14.50 -43.41 31.12
CA VAL A 7 13.36 -43.32 30.19
C VAL A 7 12.17 -42.58 30.84
N ARG A 8 11.86 -42.91 32.12
CA ARG A 8 10.77 -42.23 32.83
C ARG A 8 11.02 -40.74 33.01
N THR A 9 12.26 -40.37 33.39
CA THR A 9 12.64 -38.94 33.49
C THR A 9 12.53 -38.24 32.13
N LEU A 10 13.01 -38.88 31.06
CA LEU A 10 12.91 -38.31 29.70
C LEU A 10 11.46 -38.10 29.30
N VAL A 11 10.56 -39.06 29.56
CA VAL A 11 9.12 -38.93 29.26
C VAL A 11 8.52 -37.76 30.03
N PHE A 12 8.83 -37.56 31.30
CA PHE A 12 8.31 -36.43 32.07
C PHE A 12 8.85 -35.11 31.58
N VAL A 13 10.12 -35.02 31.18
CA VAL A 13 10.73 -33.81 30.61
C VAL A 13 10.05 -33.44 29.27
N VAL A 14 9.88 -34.43 28.38
CA VAL A 14 9.21 -34.23 27.09
C VAL A 14 7.75 -33.85 27.30
N ALA A 15 7.03 -34.51 28.20
CA ALA A 15 5.64 -34.17 28.51
C ALA A 15 5.51 -32.75 29.10
N GLY A 16 6.40 -32.36 29.99
CA GLY A 16 6.45 -31.02 30.57
C GLY A 16 6.73 -29.96 29.52
N PHE A 17 7.69 -30.21 28.64
CA PHE A 17 8.01 -29.29 27.54
C PHE A 17 6.84 -29.18 26.55
N SER A 18 6.21 -30.30 26.19
CA SER A 18 5.03 -30.30 25.30
C SER A 18 3.84 -29.54 25.92
N PHE A 19 3.62 -29.71 27.22
CA PHE A 19 2.57 -28.97 27.95
C PHE A 19 2.85 -27.47 27.96
N LEU A 20 4.09 -27.07 28.23
CA LEU A 20 4.50 -25.67 28.22
C LEU A 20 4.31 -25.05 26.81
N ALA A 21 4.76 -25.76 25.77
CA ALA A 21 4.61 -25.33 24.39
C ALA A 21 3.13 -25.17 24.00
N ALA A 22 2.29 -26.16 24.36
CA ALA A 22 0.84 -26.08 24.11
C ALA A 22 0.19 -24.92 24.87
N SER A 23 0.61 -24.66 26.11
CA SER A 23 0.11 -23.51 26.89
C SER A 23 0.49 -22.18 26.25
N VAL A 24 1.73 -22.03 25.81
CA VAL A 24 2.19 -20.81 25.10
C VAL A 24 1.39 -20.58 23.82
N VAL A 25 1.21 -21.64 23.01
CA VAL A 25 0.41 -21.55 21.76
C VAL A 25 -1.04 -21.17 22.07
N THR A 26 -1.63 -21.77 23.10
CA THR A 26 -3.01 -21.49 23.51
C THR A 26 -3.16 -20.02 23.97
N ILE A 27 -2.24 -19.56 24.82
CA ILE A 27 -2.24 -18.17 25.30
C ILE A 27 -2.08 -17.20 24.12
N ALA A 28 -1.11 -17.48 23.23
CA ALA A 28 -0.89 -16.67 22.03
C ALA A 28 -2.13 -16.65 21.12
N TYR A 29 -2.78 -17.79 20.92
CA TYR A 29 -4.02 -17.88 20.15
C TYR A 29 -5.12 -17.00 20.72
N PHE A 30 -5.43 -17.10 22.01
CA PHE A 30 -6.46 -16.29 22.66
C PHE A 30 -6.08 -14.80 22.68
N TYR A 31 -4.81 -14.49 22.87
CA TYR A 31 -4.31 -13.13 22.80
C TYR A 31 -4.51 -12.50 21.40
N LEU A 32 -4.17 -13.25 20.34
CA LEU A 32 -4.40 -12.83 18.96
C LEU A 32 -5.90 -12.72 18.62
N GLN A 33 -6.72 -13.63 19.12
CA GLN A 33 -8.17 -13.54 18.96
C GLN A 33 -8.76 -12.28 19.64
N SER A 34 -8.20 -11.87 20.78
CA SER A 34 -8.65 -10.68 21.49
C SER A 34 -8.31 -9.36 20.78
N SER A 35 -7.43 -9.39 19.77
CA SER A 35 -7.16 -8.23 18.89
C SER A 35 -8.30 -7.95 17.90
N ARG A 36 -9.15 -8.95 17.63
CA ARG A 36 -10.34 -8.79 16.80
C ARG A 36 -11.35 -7.92 17.51
N GLN A 37 -11.78 -6.88 16.84
CA GLN A 37 -12.74 -5.93 17.40
C GLN A 37 -14.16 -6.34 16.97
N GLY A 38 -15.03 -6.59 17.93
CA GLY A 38 -16.45 -6.77 17.66
C GLY A 38 -17.04 -5.43 17.17
N LEU A 39 -17.70 -5.48 16.03
CA LEU A 39 -18.40 -4.33 15.44
C LEU A 39 -19.91 -4.44 15.58
N ASP A 40 -20.40 -5.46 16.27
CA ASP A 40 -21.83 -5.67 16.52
C ASP A 40 -22.38 -4.69 17.56
N GLY A 41 -23.61 -4.24 17.34
CA GLY A 41 -24.33 -3.36 18.24
C GLY A 41 -24.10 -1.87 17.95
N THR A 42 -24.26 -1.04 18.97
CA THR A 42 -24.12 0.42 18.85
C THR A 42 -22.77 0.88 19.39
N ILE A 43 -21.97 1.49 18.52
CA ILE A 43 -20.69 2.08 18.88
C ILE A 43 -20.84 3.61 18.90
N ARG A 44 -20.55 4.21 20.05
CA ARG A 44 -20.57 5.67 20.20
C ARG A 44 -19.18 6.23 19.93
N VAL A 45 -19.08 7.11 18.93
CA VAL A 45 -17.84 7.78 18.55
C VAL A 45 -18.06 9.28 18.45
N SER A 46 -17.07 10.05 18.84
CA SER A 46 -17.09 11.50 18.63
C SER A 46 -16.69 11.83 17.20
N GLY A 47 -17.39 12.77 16.56
CA GLY A 47 -17.08 13.25 15.22
C GLY A 47 -18.16 12.97 14.18
N LEU A 48 -19.10 12.05 14.41
CA LEU A 48 -20.33 11.93 13.63
C LEU A 48 -21.29 13.04 13.99
N ARG A 49 -22.04 13.54 13.02
CA ARG A 49 -23.17 14.46 13.19
C ARG A 49 -24.47 13.69 13.35
N ASP A 50 -24.67 12.68 12.51
CA ASP A 50 -25.83 11.83 12.48
C ASP A 50 -25.45 10.34 12.58
N PRO A 51 -26.35 9.48 13.05
CA PRO A 51 -26.10 8.04 13.11
C PRO A 51 -25.83 7.45 11.71
N VAL A 52 -24.86 6.53 11.65
CA VAL A 52 -24.58 5.74 10.45
C VAL A 52 -24.91 4.28 10.74
N THR A 53 -25.68 3.66 9.86
CA THR A 53 -25.97 2.23 9.92
C THR A 53 -24.94 1.47 9.08
N VAL A 54 -24.34 0.45 9.69
CA VAL A 54 -23.38 -0.46 9.04
C VAL A 54 -23.97 -1.86 9.04
N VAL A 55 -24.15 -2.44 7.86
CA VAL A 55 -24.65 -3.80 7.68
C VAL A 55 -23.56 -4.64 7.05
N MET A 56 -23.14 -5.71 7.74
CA MET A 56 -22.20 -6.69 7.19
C MET A 56 -22.98 -7.77 6.45
N ASP A 57 -22.62 -8.04 5.20
CA ASP A 57 -23.22 -9.14 4.45
C ASP A 57 -22.56 -10.49 4.78
N SER A 58 -23.05 -11.58 4.13
CA SER A 58 -22.52 -12.93 4.34
C SER A 58 -21.06 -13.11 3.88
N PHE A 59 -20.52 -12.18 3.10
CA PHE A 59 -19.13 -12.14 2.65
C PHE A 59 -18.26 -11.23 3.51
N ALA A 60 -18.82 -10.72 4.62
CA ALA A 60 -18.20 -9.73 5.49
C ALA A 60 -17.86 -8.40 4.77
N ILE A 61 -18.66 -8.02 3.78
CA ILE A 61 -18.55 -6.72 3.11
C ILE A 61 -19.43 -5.72 3.86
N PRO A 62 -18.88 -4.59 4.33
CA PRO A 62 -19.66 -3.57 5.04
C PRO A 62 -20.44 -2.69 4.06
N HIS A 63 -21.74 -2.58 4.26
CA HIS A 63 -22.64 -1.65 3.60
C HIS A 63 -22.95 -0.50 4.54
N LEU A 64 -22.66 0.74 4.14
CA LEU A 64 -22.76 1.94 4.95
C LEU A 64 -23.93 2.80 4.49
N TYR A 65 -24.79 3.18 5.42
CA TYR A 65 -25.96 4.04 5.17
C TYR A 65 -25.88 5.27 6.08
N ALA A 66 -25.75 6.45 5.51
CA ALA A 66 -25.64 7.71 6.21
C ALA A 66 -26.54 8.79 5.59
N VAL A 67 -26.88 9.79 6.37
CA VAL A 67 -27.68 10.95 5.91
C VAL A 67 -26.81 11.95 5.14
N SER A 68 -25.53 12.07 5.55
CA SER A 68 -24.58 13.00 4.93
C SER A 68 -23.35 12.28 4.38
N GLU A 69 -22.78 12.80 3.29
CA GLU A 69 -21.51 12.28 2.73
C GLU A 69 -20.37 12.35 3.75
N ARG A 70 -20.32 13.43 4.52
CA ARG A 70 -19.32 13.58 5.58
C ARG A 70 -19.34 12.43 6.58
N ASP A 71 -20.51 12.06 7.06
CA ASP A 71 -20.66 10.96 8.03
C ASP A 71 -20.45 9.61 7.37
N LEU A 72 -20.80 9.47 6.07
CA LEU A 72 -20.51 8.29 5.28
C LEU A 72 -19.00 8.04 5.20
N PHE A 73 -18.22 9.05 4.81
CA PHE A 73 -16.77 8.91 4.68
C PHE A 73 -16.06 8.79 6.04
N PHE A 74 -16.60 9.44 7.08
CA PHE A 74 -16.13 9.21 8.45
C PHE A 74 -16.30 7.73 8.84
N ALA A 75 -17.49 7.16 8.64
CA ALA A 75 -17.78 5.77 8.95
C ALA A 75 -16.92 4.81 8.11
N GLN A 76 -16.71 5.11 6.84
CA GLN A 76 -15.82 4.35 5.98
C GLN A 76 -14.39 4.31 6.54
N GLY A 77 -13.84 5.46 6.94
CA GLY A 77 -12.52 5.53 7.57
C GLY A 77 -12.45 4.73 8.88
N PHE A 78 -13.49 4.79 9.69
CA PHE A 78 -13.59 4.03 10.93
C PHE A 78 -13.59 2.53 10.67
N ILE A 79 -14.37 2.04 9.70
CA ILE A 79 -14.45 0.62 9.33
C ILE A 79 -13.14 0.15 8.70
N HIS A 80 -12.57 0.90 7.78
CA HIS A 80 -11.28 0.56 7.18
C HIS A 80 -10.18 0.40 8.24
N ALA A 81 -10.12 1.32 9.22
CA ALA A 81 -9.18 1.21 10.33
C ALA A 81 -9.50 0.02 11.26
N SER A 82 -10.77 -0.37 11.39
CA SER A 82 -11.15 -1.54 12.18
C SER A 82 -10.65 -2.85 11.54
N GLU A 83 -10.72 -2.95 10.21
CA GLU A 83 -10.47 -4.17 9.46
C GLU A 83 -9.05 -4.26 8.88
N ARG A 84 -8.43 -3.11 8.55
CA ARG A 84 -7.23 -3.04 7.71
C ARG A 84 -6.15 -2.12 8.26
N LEU A 85 -6.14 -1.80 9.56
CA LEU A 85 -5.23 -0.81 10.14
C LEU A 85 -3.75 -1.09 9.81
N TRP A 86 -3.33 -2.34 9.90
CA TRP A 86 -1.96 -2.73 9.54
C TRP A 86 -1.66 -2.51 8.06
N GLN A 87 -2.55 -2.91 7.18
CA GLN A 87 -2.38 -2.71 5.74
C GLN A 87 -2.30 -1.22 5.40
N MET A 88 -3.14 -0.39 6.03
CA MET A 88 -3.11 1.07 5.87
C MET A 88 -1.75 1.64 6.31
N GLU A 89 -1.24 1.22 7.46
CA GLU A 89 0.08 1.64 7.96
C GLU A 89 1.21 1.24 7.00
N MET A 90 1.17 0.03 6.48
CA MET A 90 2.16 -0.45 5.51
C MET A 90 2.16 0.37 4.22
N PHE A 91 0.99 0.63 3.64
CA PHE A 91 0.90 1.45 2.42
C PHE A 91 1.36 2.89 2.64
N ARG A 92 1.06 3.46 3.82
CA ARG A 92 1.57 4.77 4.19
C ARG A 92 3.09 4.79 4.23
N ARG A 93 3.72 3.80 4.89
CA ARG A 93 5.19 3.70 4.95
C ARG A 93 5.81 3.45 3.58
N VAL A 94 5.16 2.66 2.72
CA VAL A 94 5.57 2.50 1.31
C VAL A 94 5.57 3.84 0.60
N SER A 95 4.50 4.63 0.71
CA SER A 95 4.41 5.93 0.05
C SER A 95 5.48 6.92 0.49
N GLN A 96 5.94 6.80 1.73
CA GLN A 96 6.95 7.64 2.37
C GLN A 96 8.39 7.12 2.22
N GLY A 97 8.57 5.88 1.73
CA GLY A 97 9.87 5.21 1.73
C GLY A 97 10.43 5.04 3.14
N ARG A 98 9.62 4.50 4.07
CA ARG A 98 9.91 4.30 5.50
C ARG A 98 9.84 2.84 5.93
N LEU A 99 10.00 1.92 5.00
CA LEU A 99 9.97 0.48 5.31
C LEU A 99 11.15 0.02 6.15
N ALA A 100 12.32 0.66 6.00
CA ALA A 100 13.51 0.33 6.75
C ALA A 100 13.39 0.59 8.26
N GLU A 101 12.47 1.45 8.69
CA GLU A 101 12.14 1.63 10.11
C GLU A 101 11.59 0.35 10.75
N LEU A 102 10.99 -0.54 9.95
CA LEU A 102 10.40 -1.81 10.39
C LEU A 102 11.30 -3.01 10.07
N PHE A 103 11.89 -3.02 8.89
CA PHE A 103 12.58 -4.19 8.33
C PHE A 103 14.10 -4.02 8.23
N GLY A 104 14.62 -2.88 8.70
CA GLY A 104 16.05 -2.60 8.74
C GLY A 104 16.67 -2.49 7.36
N GLU A 105 17.96 -2.85 7.26
CA GLU A 105 18.79 -2.70 6.07
C GLU A 105 18.19 -3.37 4.82
N ARG A 106 17.46 -4.46 4.99
CA ARG A 106 16.84 -5.20 3.88
C ARG A 106 15.85 -4.36 3.07
N ALA A 107 15.22 -3.36 3.70
CA ALA A 107 14.26 -2.48 3.04
C ALA A 107 14.85 -1.17 2.53
N LEU A 108 16.13 -0.88 2.79
CA LEU A 108 16.77 0.38 2.38
C LEU A 108 16.76 0.60 0.85
N GLY A 109 16.90 -0.49 0.07
CA GLY A 109 16.84 -0.41 -1.40
C GLY A 109 15.48 0.09 -1.87
N ALA A 110 14.40 -0.49 -1.32
CA ALA A 110 13.03 -0.08 -1.62
C ALA A 110 12.77 1.38 -1.19
N ASP A 111 13.18 1.75 0.02
CA ASP A 111 12.99 3.12 0.53
C ASP A 111 13.72 4.17 -0.33
N ARG A 112 14.94 3.87 -0.77
CA ARG A 112 15.68 4.75 -1.69
C ARG A 112 14.95 4.95 -3.00
N LEU A 113 14.42 3.87 -3.61
CA LEU A 113 13.63 3.98 -4.83
C LEU A 113 12.38 4.83 -4.61
N LEU A 114 11.58 4.48 -3.59
CA LEU A 114 10.31 5.16 -3.30
C LEU A 114 10.50 6.66 -3.02
N ARG A 115 11.57 7.02 -2.30
CA ARG A 115 11.96 8.42 -2.06
C ARG A 115 12.46 9.10 -3.33
N THR A 116 13.17 8.38 -4.21
CA THR A 116 13.60 8.93 -5.51
C THR A 116 12.39 9.21 -6.41
N LEU A 117 11.38 8.32 -6.39
CA LEU A 117 10.11 8.55 -7.09
C LEU A 117 9.28 9.68 -6.49
N ASN A 118 9.55 10.01 -5.22
CA ASN A 118 8.89 11.09 -4.48
C ASN A 118 7.36 11.04 -4.56
N LEU A 119 6.78 9.85 -4.29
CA LEU A 119 5.33 9.65 -4.34
C LEU A 119 4.59 10.53 -3.34
N GLU A 120 5.16 10.77 -2.16
CA GLU A 120 4.60 11.65 -1.14
C GLU A 120 4.54 13.10 -1.62
N GLY A 121 5.63 13.64 -2.19
CA GLY A 121 5.63 14.99 -2.76
C GLY A 121 4.67 15.13 -3.95
N ALA A 122 4.47 14.08 -4.74
CA ALA A 122 3.43 14.06 -5.76
C ALA A 122 2.02 14.05 -5.15
N ALA A 123 1.83 13.39 -4.01
CA ALA A 123 0.58 13.40 -3.27
C ALA A 123 0.28 14.77 -2.65
N GLU A 124 1.29 15.46 -2.10
CA GLU A 124 1.16 16.83 -1.57
C GLU A 124 0.67 17.81 -2.64
N LYS A 125 1.28 17.77 -3.82
CA LYS A 125 0.85 18.59 -4.95
C LYS A 125 -0.58 18.29 -5.37
N SER A 126 -0.96 17.01 -5.40
CA SER A 126 -2.33 16.60 -5.74
C SER A 126 -3.31 17.05 -4.67
N LEU A 127 -3.00 16.89 -3.38
CA LEU A 127 -3.82 17.34 -2.27
C LEU A 127 -4.01 18.86 -2.31
N GLY A 128 -2.95 19.61 -2.64
CA GLY A 128 -3.00 21.07 -2.81
C GLY A 128 -3.93 21.53 -3.95
N ALA A 129 -4.06 20.71 -5.00
CA ALA A 129 -4.90 21.00 -6.16
C ALA A 129 -6.37 20.56 -6.00
N LEU A 130 -6.72 19.83 -4.93
CA LEU A 130 -8.10 19.40 -4.69
C LEU A 130 -9.00 20.58 -4.31
N GLY A 131 -10.22 20.57 -4.83
CA GLY A 131 -11.29 21.46 -4.38
C GLY A 131 -11.74 21.17 -2.94
N GLU A 132 -12.50 22.10 -2.36
CA GLU A 132 -12.95 22.02 -0.96
C GLU A 132 -13.77 20.77 -0.65
N GLU A 133 -14.65 20.35 -1.55
CA GLU A 133 -15.48 19.15 -1.42
C GLU A 133 -14.63 17.89 -1.25
N ALA A 134 -13.72 17.64 -2.19
CA ALA A 134 -12.83 16.47 -2.15
C ALA A 134 -11.90 16.48 -0.93
N ARG A 135 -11.43 17.66 -0.55
CA ARG A 135 -10.63 17.84 0.68
C ARG A 135 -11.46 17.53 1.93
N GLY A 136 -12.70 18.01 2.01
CA GLY A 136 -13.61 17.73 3.11
C GLY A 136 -13.93 16.23 3.27
N ILE A 137 -14.04 15.51 2.15
CA ILE A 137 -14.20 14.05 2.14
C ILE A 137 -12.98 13.35 2.77
N LEU A 138 -11.77 13.73 2.34
CA LEU A 138 -10.53 13.14 2.87
C LEU A 138 -10.33 13.46 4.35
N GLU A 139 -10.70 14.66 4.79
CA GLU A 139 -10.67 15.07 6.21
C GLU A 139 -11.66 14.24 7.04
N ALA A 140 -12.90 14.04 6.55
CA ALA A 140 -13.90 13.21 7.21
C ALA A 140 -13.43 11.76 7.33
N TYR A 141 -12.86 11.19 6.26
CA TYR A 141 -12.27 9.85 6.27
C TYR A 141 -11.14 9.75 7.31
N ALA A 142 -10.19 10.68 7.30
CA ALA A 142 -9.08 10.72 8.24
C ALA A 142 -9.57 10.86 9.69
N ALA A 143 -10.60 11.67 9.92
CA ALA A 143 -11.23 11.79 11.23
C ALA A 143 -11.83 10.46 11.71
N GLY A 144 -12.46 9.69 10.82
CA GLY A 144 -12.99 8.35 11.10
C GLY A 144 -11.90 7.35 11.46
N VAL A 145 -10.82 7.29 10.69
CA VAL A 145 -9.63 6.46 10.97
C VAL A 145 -9.09 6.80 12.37
N ASN A 146 -8.90 8.08 12.64
CA ASN A 146 -8.36 8.54 13.93
C ASN A 146 -9.31 8.28 15.09
N ALA A 147 -10.63 8.38 14.87
CA ALA A 147 -11.62 8.01 15.88
C ALA A 147 -11.51 6.53 16.25
N ARG A 148 -11.27 5.68 15.25
CA ARG A 148 -11.03 4.25 15.48
C ARG A 148 -9.74 4.00 16.24
N ILE A 149 -8.63 4.60 15.85
CA ILE A 149 -7.33 4.46 16.54
C ILE A 149 -7.48 4.86 18.01
N ARG A 150 -8.14 5.99 18.30
CA ARG A 150 -8.34 6.45 19.68
C ARG A 150 -9.28 5.56 20.50
N SER A 151 -10.28 4.97 19.87
CA SER A 151 -11.27 4.11 20.54
C SER A 151 -10.85 2.64 20.61
N TRP A 152 -9.64 2.30 20.13
CA TRP A 152 -9.17 0.93 20.13
C TRP A 152 -9.10 0.36 21.55
N LYS A 153 -9.72 -0.79 21.76
CA LYS A 153 -9.71 -1.50 23.04
C LYS A 153 -8.97 -2.84 22.88
N GLY A 154 -8.19 -3.18 23.89
CA GLY A 154 -7.39 -4.42 23.86
C GLY A 154 -6.13 -4.34 23.02
N PRO A 155 -5.50 -5.46 22.68
CA PRO A 155 -4.26 -5.51 21.91
C PRO A 155 -4.47 -5.01 20.49
N LEU A 156 -3.47 -4.31 19.96
CA LEU A 156 -3.41 -3.94 18.55
C LEU A 156 -3.28 -5.20 17.66
N PRO A 157 -3.49 -5.09 16.35
CA PRO A 157 -3.15 -6.16 15.40
C PRO A 157 -1.76 -6.73 15.65
N PRO A 158 -1.57 -8.04 15.45
CA PRO A 158 -0.33 -8.74 15.82
C PRO A 158 0.94 -8.11 15.28
N GLU A 159 0.87 -7.57 14.08
CA GLU A 159 2.01 -6.96 13.39
C GLU A 159 2.54 -5.75 14.16
N PHE A 160 1.68 -4.92 14.71
CA PHE A 160 2.08 -3.78 15.53
C PHE A 160 2.80 -4.22 16.80
N ILE A 161 2.33 -5.33 17.41
CA ILE A 161 2.90 -5.87 18.64
C ILE A 161 4.26 -6.49 18.38
N ILE A 162 4.37 -7.30 17.31
CA ILE A 162 5.61 -7.99 16.92
C ILE A 162 6.71 -6.98 16.56
N LEU A 163 6.33 -5.92 15.85
CA LEU A 163 7.27 -4.88 15.41
C LEU A 163 7.50 -3.77 16.46
N GLY A 164 6.76 -3.81 17.58
CA GLY A 164 6.91 -2.84 18.68
C GLY A 164 6.52 -1.40 18.30
N ILE A 165 5.62 -1.23 17.34
CA ILE A 165 5.18 0.08 16.85
C ILE A 165 3.72 0.36 17.21
N LYS A 166 3.34 1.64 17.09
CA LYS A 166 1.96 2.09 17.28
C LYS A 166 1.48 2.76 16.00
N PRO A 167 0.16 2.70 15.70
CA PRO A 167 -0.38 3.44 14.58
C PRO A 167 -0.22 4.95 14.83
N GLU A 168 0.30 5.64 13.84
CA GLU A 168 0.39 7.10 13.84
C GLU A 168 -0.96 7.71 13.41
N PRO A 169 -1.26 8.96 13.78
CA PRO A 169 -2.45 9.65 13.29
C PRO A 169 -2.53 9.63 11.76
N TRP A 170 -3.73 9.46 11.25
CA TRP A 170 -4.00 9.46 9.82
C TRP A 170 -4.30 10.87 9.33
N GLU A 171 -3.69 11.25 8.22
CA GLU A 171 -3.88 12.55 7.59
C GLU A 171 -4.51 12.39 6.20
N PRO A 172 -5.20 13.40 5.66
CA PRO A 172 -5.67 13.41 4.28
C PRO A 172 -4.58 13.06 3.26
N LEU A 173 -3.36 13.54 3.49
CA LEU A 173 -2.18 13.24 2.67
C LEU A 173 -1.91 11.74 2.60
N SER A 174 -2.08 11.00 3.68
CA SER A 174 -1.86 9.54 3.70
C SER A 174 -2.76 8.81 2.70
N SER A 175 -4.02 9.22 2.60
CA SER A 175 -4.97 8.64 1.62
C SER A 175 -4.56 8.94 0.17
N VAL A 176 -4.17 10.19 -0.12
CA VAL A 176 -3.71 10.58 -1.47
C VAL A 176 -2.41 9.87 -1.82
N ALA A 177 -1.49 9.73 -0.86
CA ALA A 177 -0.21 9.06 -1.05
C ALA A 177 -0.39 7.56 -1.36
N ILE A 178 -1.33 6.88 -0.71
CA ILE A 178 -1.71 5.50 -1.06
C ILE A 178 -2.24 5.44 -2.49
N GLY A 179 -3.05 6.40 -2.91
CA GLY A 179 -3.50 6.50 -4.31
C GLY A 179 -2.33 6.58 -5.30
N LYS A 180 -1.26 7.31 -4.96
CA LYS A 180 -0.04 7.36 -5.79
C LYS A 180 0.70 6.02 -5.81
N VAL A 181 0.81 5.33 -4.67
CA VAL A 181 1.38 3.98 -4.61
C VAL A 181 0.58 3.00 -5.47
N MET A 182 -0.75 3.05 -5.40
CA MET A 182 -1.62 2.19 -6.21
C MET A 182 -1.45 2.48 -7.71
N ALA A 183 -1.43 3.75 -8.11
CA ALA A 183 -1.19 4.14 -9.48
C ALA A 183 0.17 3.65 -9.99
N PHE A 184 1.23 3.79 -9.19
CA PHE A 184 2.55 3.29 -9.50
C PHE A 184 2.57 1.76 -9.63
N ASN A 185 1.93 1.04 -8.70
CA ASN A 185 1.89 -0.42 -8.71
C ASN A 185 1.10 -1.00 -9.89
N LEU A 186 0.02 -0.31 -10.30
CA LEU A 186 -0.83 -0.72 -11.42
C LEU A 186 -0.29 -0.27 -12.79
N SER A 187 0.73 0.60 -12.81
CA SER A 187 1.35 1.04 -14.05
C SER A 187 2.27 -0.02 -14.65
N ALA A 188 2.45 0.01 -15.97
CA ALA A 188 3.33 -0.89 -16.69
C ALA A 188 4.82 -0.48 -16.62
N TRP A 189 5.23 0.30 -15.61
CA TRP A 189 6.55 0.91 -15.52
C TRP A 189 7.72 -0.08 -15.69
N ARG A 190 7.59 -1.31 -15.17
CA ARG A 190 8.63 -2.34 -15.31
C ARG A 190 8.82 -2.76 -16.76
N THR A 191 7.72 -2.96 -17.46
CA THR A 191 7.72 -3.33 -18.88
C THR A 191 8.26 -2.19 -19.73
N GLU A 192 7.84 -0.96 -19.45
CA GLU A 192 8.32 0.22 -20.16
C GLU A 192 9.83 0.44 -19.94
N LEU A 193 10.31 0.28 -18.70
CA LEU A 193 11.71 0.39 -18.38
C LEU A 193 12.54 -0.72 -19.05
N ALA A 194 12.05 -1.97 -19.03
CA ALA A 194 12.72 -3.07 -19.70
C ALA A 194 12.81 -2.85 -21.23
N ARG A 195 11.75 -2.33 -21.84
CA ARG A 195 11.73 -1.93 -23.25
C ARG A 195 12.72 -0.82 -23.53
N PHE A 196 12.67 0.24 -22.74
CA PHE A 196 13.62 1.34 -22.87
C PHE A 196 15.07 0.83 -22.80
N HIS A 197 15.37 0.00 -21.80
CA HIS A 197 16.70 -0.61 -21.66
C HIS A 197 17.07 -1.47 -22.87
N ALA A 198 16.15 -2.30 -23.35
CA ALA A 198 16.39 -3.12 -24.55
C ALA A 198 16.68 -2.26 -25.79
N HIS A 199 15.94 -1.16 -25.98
CA HIS A 199 16.22 -0.22 -27.07
C HIS A 199 17.56 0.51 -26.95
N THR A 200 18.13 0.65 -25.76
CA THR A 200 19.43 1.29 -25.56
C THR A 200 20.62 0.34 -25.78
N ILE A 201 20.41 -0.97 -25.71
CA ILE A 201 21.49 -1.98 -25.82
C ILE A 201 21.40 -2.84 -27.09
N LEU A 202 20.21 -2.99 -27.67
CA LEU A 202 20.00 -3.79 -28.88
C LEU A 202 20.13 -2.95 -30.14
N PRO A 203 20.66 -3.49 -31.23
CA PRO A 203 20.54 -2.89 -32.56
C PRO A 203 19.06 -2.70 -32.92
N ALA A 204 18.74 -1.63 -33.66
CA ALA A 204 17.37 -1.27 -34.03
C ALA A 204 16.59 -2.42 -34.68
N GLU A 205 17.25 -3.22 -35.52
CA GLU A 205 16.67 -4.42 -36.13
C GLU A 205 16.17 -5.45 -35.11
N LYS A 206 16.94 -5.66 -34.04
CA LYS A 206 16.55 -6.60 -32.95
C LYS A 206 15.48 -5.99 -32.04
N ALA A 207 15.56 -4.69 -31.78
CA ALA A 207 14.58 -3.98 -30.98
C ALA A 207 13.18 -3.99 -31.65
N ALA A 208 13.13 -4.02 -32.99
CA ALA A 208 11.88 -4.15 -33.75
C ALA A 208 11.11 -5.45 -33.49
N TYR A 209 11.78 -6.52 -33.01
CA TYR A 209 11.12 -7.77 -32.62
C TYR A 209 10.53 -7.74 -31.20
N LEU A 210 10.78 -6.69 -30.43
CA LEU A 210 10.13 -6.55 -29.13
C LEU A 210 8.61 -6.39 -29.34
N PRO A 211 7.80 -7.19 -28.64
CA PRO A 211 6.36 -7.13 -28.86
C PRO A 211 5.84 -5.72 -28.61
N PRO A 212 4.90 -5.22 -29.43
CA PRO A 212 4.23 -3.97 -29.18
C PRO A 212 3.51 -4.02 -27.83
N ALA A 213 3.27 -2.86 -27.21
CA ALA A 213 2.58 -2.80 -25.93
C ALA A 213 1.24 -3.56 -25.95
N TYR A 214 0.55 -3.51 -27.08
CA TYR A 214 -0.69 -4.21 -27.33
C TYR A 214 -0.71 -4.73 -28.78
N PRO A 215 -1.07 -6.00 -29.04
CA PRO A 215 -1.11 -6.52 -30.39
C PRO A 215 -2.23 -5.87 -31.21
N SER A 216 -1.99 -5.60 -32.49
CA SER A 216 -2.98 -4.99 -33.38
C SER A 216 -4.28 -5.78 -33.55
N TRP A 217 -4.21 -7.11 -33.31
CA TRP A 217 -5.35 -8.02 -33.34
C TRP A 217 -6.05 -8.17 -31.98
N GLY A 218 -5.53 -7.53 -30.93
CA GLY A 218 -6.07 -7.63 -29.57
C GLY A 218 -7.42 -6.92 -29.48
N ALA A 219 -8.37 -7.54 -28.76
CA ALA A 219 -9.66 -6.94 -28.48
C ALA A 219 -9.50 -5.73 -27.55
N THR A 220 -9.90 -4.55 -27.95
CA THR A 220 -9.93 -3.35 -27.12
C THR A 220 -11.31 -3.24 -26.45
N MET A 221 -11.36 -2.72 -25.21
CA MET A 221 -12.62 -2.43 -24.54
C MET A 221 -13.41 -1.30 -25.23
N LEU A 222 -12.70 -0.41 -25.92
CA LEU A 222 -13.28 0.66 -26.72
C LEU A 222 -13.27 0.24 -28.19
N ARG A 223 -14.43 0.34 -28.85
CA ARG A 223 -14.51 0.15 -30.30
C ARG A 223 -13.82 1.33 -30.98
N ASP A 224 -13.09 1.08 -32.07
CA ASP A 224 -12.39 2.12 -32.85
C ASP A 224 -13.32 3.24 -33.35
N SER A 225 -14.64 2.99 -33.34
CA SER A 225 -15.68 3.93 -33.74
C SER A 225 -16.17 4.86 -32.63
N VAL A 226 -15.71 4.68 -31.38
CA VAL A 226 -16.07 5.60 -30.29
C VAL A 226 -15.09 6.77 -30.33
N PRO A 227 -15.52 7.98 -30.72
CA PRO A 227 -14.66 9.15 -30.59
C PRO A 227 -14.33 9.32 -29.11
N ILE A 228 -13.06 9.14 -28.75
CA ILE A 228 -12.62 9.48 -27.40
C ILE A 228 -12.64 11.02 -27.37
N PRO A 229 -13.52 11.65 -26.57
CA PRO A 229 -13.51 13.10 -26.43
C PRO A 229 -12.34 13.51 -25.52
N PHE A 230 -11.15 13.04 -25.85
CA PHE A 230 -9.94 13.63 -25.35
C PHE A 230 -9.58 14.74 -26.35
N GLU A 231 -10.03 15.96 -26.09
CA GLU A 231 -9.22 17.07 -26.46
C GLU A 231 -7.84 16.74 -25.91
N ARG A 232 -6.90 16.55 -26.83
CA ARG A 232 -5.49 16.46 -26.51
C ARG A 232 -5.18 17.75 -25.77
N THR A 233 -5.31 17.75 -24.45
CA THR A 233 -4.79 18.81 -23.60
C THR A 233 -3.36 18.93 -24.06
N GLU A 234 -3.04 20.08 -24.63
CA GLU A 234 -1.71 20.41 -25.15
C GLU A 234 -0.71 19.80 -24.24
N SER A 235 0.15 18.95 -24.79
CA SER A 235 1.17 18.20 -24.11
C SER A 235 1.61 19.01 -22.88
N ILE A 236 1.40 18.46 -21.69
CA ILE A 236 2.04 18.98 -20.48
C ILE A 236 3.47 19.20 -20.91
N GLY A 237 3.83 20.47 -21.13
CA GLY A 237 5.09 20.82 -21.73
C GLY A 237 6.20 20.25 -20.88
N LEU A 238 6.65 19.09 -21.25
CA LEU A 238 7.98 18.66 -20.85
C LEU A 238 8.88 19.78 -21.35
N ALA A 239 9.57 20.44 -20.41
CA ALA A 239 10.54 21.45 -20.78
C ALA A 239 11.36 20.91 -21.96
N PRO A 240 11.68 21.72 -22.97
CA PRO A 240 12.38 21.27 -24.18
C PRO A 240 13.60 20.39 -23.86
N GLU A 241 14.25 20.62 -22.72
CA GLU A 241 15.35 19.83 -22.17
C GLU A 241 14.92 18.39 -21.77
N ALA A 242 13.72 18.21 -21.21
CA ALA A 242 13.21 16.88 -20.86
C ALA A 242 12.73 16.12 -22.10
N ALA A 243 12.23 16.81 -23.13
CA ALA A 243 11.90 16.22 -24.42
C ALA A 243 13.16 15.83 -25.20
N ALA A 244 14.22 16.62 -25.13
CA ALA A 244 15.52 16.30 -25.73
C ALA A 244 16.19 15.09 -25.03
N LEU A 245 16.09 15.00 -23.70
CA LEU A 245 16.55 13.84 -22.93
C LEU A 245 15.73 12.57 -23.23
N ALA A 246 14.44 12.71 -23.57
CA ALA A 246 13.58 11.60 -23.96
C ALA A 246 13.85 11.12 -25.42
N MET A 247 14.42 11.97 -26.27
CA MET A 247 14.62 11.65 -27.70
C MET A 247 15.98 11.10 -28.06
N ASP A 248 17.05 11.25 -27.23
CA ASP A 248 18.35 10.63 -27.51
C ASP A 248 19.15 10.26 -26.23
N PRO A 249 18.71 9.23 -25.49
CA PRO A 249 19.46 8.73 -24.34
C PRO A 249 20.74 7.99 -24.75
N VAL A 250 21.00 7.79 -26.05
CA VAL A 250 22.11 6.99 -26.56
C VAL A 250 23.39 7.81 -26.68
N SER A 251 23.29 9.13 -26.80
CA SER A 251 24.44 10.00 -27.06
C SER A 251 25.25 10.39 -25.81
N ASP A 252 24.66 10.40 -24.61
CA ASP A 252 25.35 10.77 -23.37
C ASP A 252 25.82 9.56 -22.55
N PRO A 253 27.15 9.33 -22.43
CA PRO A 253 27.71 8.26 -21.59
C PRO A 253 27.36 8.40 -20.09
N ALA A 254 27.19 9.62 -19.58
CA ALA A 254 26.87 9.86 -18.18
C ALA A 254 25.41 9.50 -17.88
N ALA A 255 24.49 9.84 -18.77
CA ALA A 255 23.08 9.42 -18.69
C ALA A 255 22.96 7.88 -18.73
N ARG A 256 23.73 7.19 -19.61
CA ARG A 256 23.78 5.72 -19.64
C ARG A 256 24.23 5.11 -18.31
N LEU A 257 25.22 5.72 -17.66
CA LEU A 257 25.74 5.21 -16.38
C LEU A 257 24.74 5.41 -15.25
N GLN A 258 24.05 6.52 -15.22
CA GLN A 258 23.01 6.83 -14.24
C GLN A 258 21.82 5.88 -14.39
N TRP A 259 21.37 5.62 -15.61
CA TRP A 259 20.30 4.67 -15.91
C TRP A 259 20.67 3.23 -15.56
N ARG A 260 21.92 2.79 -15.82
CA ARG A 260 22.40 1.46 -15.38
C ARG A 260 22.32 1.30 -13.87
N ARG A 261 22.69 2.33 -13.11
CA ARG A 261 22.58 2.30 -11.62
C ARG A 261 21.13 2.23 -11.16
N THR A 262 20.25 3.00 -11.78
CA THR A 262 18.81 2.97 -11.47
C THR A 262 18.20 1.61 -11.81
N TYR A 263 18.53 1.04 -12.95
CA TYR A 263 18.07 -0.29 -13.38
C TYR A 263 18.54 -1.39 -12.41
N GLN A 264 19.80 -1.39 -12.01
CA GLN A 264 20.32 -2.35 -11.03
C GLN A 264 19.66 -2.25 -9.66
N LEU A 265 19.21 -1.06 -9.26
CA LEU A 265 18.39 -0.88 -8.04
C LEU A 265 16.99 -1.49 -8.21
N LEU A 266 16.42 -1.40 -9.41
CA LEU A 266 15.09 -1.94 -9.73
C LEU A 266 15.07 -3.46 -9.90
N GLU A 267 16.16 -4.08 -10.40
CA GLU A 267 16.29 -5.56 -10.50
C GLU A 267 16.38 -6.26 -9.15
N ARG A 268 16.75 -5.54 -8.09
CA ARG A 268 16.88 -6.08 -6.73
C ARG A 268 15.60 -5.97 -5.90
N LEU A 269 14.53 -5.45 -6.48
CA LEU A 269 13.18 -5.34 -5.90
C LEU A 269 12.23 -6.37 -6.51
#